data_bf812752a859ca7e8ba01fc9e7976fa1
#
_entry.id   bf812752a859ca7e8ba01fc9e7976fa1
#
_cell.length_a   1.000
_cell.length_b   1.000
_cell.length_c   1.000
_cell.angle_alpha   90.00
_cell.angle_beta   90.00
_cell.angle_gamma   90.00
#
_symmetry.space_group_name_H-M   'P 1'
#
loop_
_entity.id
_entity.type
_entity.pdbx_description
1 polymer ?
#
loop_
_entity_poly.entity_id
_entity_poly.type
_entity_poly.pdbx_seq_one_letter_code
_entity_poly.pdbx_strand_id
1 'polypeptide(L)'
;MKIYGKIHQILKRERIISIVINSKLEYFHMTNRFMKDFKVYLFKKPYIFIDVQDEYAIYGTYKCREINHFIKIVQPTRKGNEVYYDISVIQDGVKSLINKPHHRLFIDLEFSLMSPLSKGVSEIVQYGFILEDENGNILMQESSLVKPQNKRALNIKTLLFLSRTLEDFESACDYIEFYQLLQAIIEQYDPKIYAWGQNDILALENSFKVNHLRPLDIRNRYINLMHVIKNYYSYKQEKGLFATYQEMTHTEETDQIHDALEDAVIEREIFYMFKEEINKK
;
A
#
# COMPACT_ATOMS: atom_id res chain seq x y z
N MET A 1 -4.63 20.77 12.58
CA MET A 1 -5.82 21.58 13.01
C MET A 1 -6.97 21.39 12.03
N LYS A 2 -8.20 21.16 12.51
CA LYS A 2 -9.40 20.97 11.64
C LYS A 2 -10.03 22.32 11.32
N ILE A 3 -10.33 22.54 10.04
CA ILE A 3 -10.92 23.77 9.50
C ILE A 3 -12.09 23.38 8.59
N TYR A 4 -13.14 24.19 8.61
CA TYR A 4 -14.25 24.02 7.69
C TYR A 4 -14.71 25.37 7.13
N GLY A 5 -15.22 25.36 5.91
CA GLY A 5 -15.81 26.55 5.30
C GLY A 5 -16.09 26.36 3.82
N LYS A 6 -16.80 27.33 3.25
CA LYS A 6 -17.04 27.36 1.81
C LYS A 6 -15.81 27.87 1.08
N ILE A 7 -15.44 27.21 -0.01
CA ILE A 7 -14.35 27.69 -0.86
C ILE A 7 -14.73 29.05 -1.45
N HIS A 8 -13.92 30.07 -1.19
CA HIS A 8 -14.04 31.39 -1.81
C HIS A 8 -13.40 31.41 -3.19
N GLN A 9 -12.14 30.95 -3.31
CA GLN A 9 -11.40 30.95 -4.58
C GLN A 9 -10.47 29.74 -4.67
N ILE A 10 -10.17 29.33 -5.91
CA ILE A 10 -9.21 28.26 -6.24
C ILE A 10 -8.17 28.87 -7.19
N LEU A 11 -6.93 28.94 -6.72
CA LEU A 11 -5.76 29.36 -7.49
C LEU A 11 -5.08 28.08 -8.04
N LYS A 12 -5.45 27.70 -9.27
CA LYS A 12 -5.08 26.38 -9.83
C LYS A 12 -3.56 26.21 -10.05
N ARG A 13 -2.88 27.28 -10.50
CA ARG A 13 -1.44 27.24 -10.78
C ARG A 13 -0.63 27.10 -9.49
N GLU A 14 -1.02 27.83 -8.48
CA GLU A 14 -0.40 27.84 -7.15
C GLU A 14 -0.85 26.65 -6.28
N ARG A 15 -1.89 25.95 -6.69
CA ARG A 15 -2.53 24.85 -5.91
C ARG A 15 -3.04 25.33 -4.55
N ILE A 16 -3.61 26.51 -4.52
CA ILE A 16 -4.11 27.15 -3.31
C ILE A 16 -5.63 27.25 -3.37
N ILE A 17 -6.29 26.95 -2.27
CA ILE A 17 -7.69 27.28 -2.04
C ILE A 17 -7.77 28.33 -0.93
N SER A 18 -8.77 29.19 -1.00
CA SER A 18 -9.05 30.14 0.06
C SER A 18 -10.45 29.95 0.65
N ILE A 19 -10.55 30.17 1.95
CA ILE A 19 -11.79 30.09 2.74
C ILE A 19 -11.89 31.38 3.55
N VAL A 20 -13.10 31.88 3.73
CA VAL A 20 -13.36 32.98 4.66
C VAL A 20 -13.66 32.41 6.05
N ILE A 21 -12.79 32.70 7.03
CA ILE A 21 -12.89 32.27 8.41
C ILE A 21 -12.90 33.51 9.30
N ASN A 22 -13.94 33.68 10.10
CA ASN A 22 -14.08 34.86 10.98
C ASN A 22 -13.85 36.19 10.23
N SER A 23 -14.47 36.32 9.05
CA SER A 23 -14.37 37.48 8.15
C SER A 23 -12.97 37.75 7.59
N LYS A 24 -12.02 36.84 7.76
CA LYS A 24 -10.67 36.90 7.19
C LYS A 24 -10.51 35.83 6.12
N LEU A 25 -9.81 36.18 5.05
CA LEU A 25 -9.46 35.23 3.99
C LEU A 25 -8.20 34.47 4.37
N GLU A 26 -8.35 33.15 4.54
CA GLU A 26 -7.22 32.26 4.80
C GLU A 26 -6.93 31.36 3.58
N TYR A 27 -5.64 31.07 3.40
CA TYR A 27 -5.13 30.33 2.24
C TYR A 27 -4.54 28.99 2.66
N PHE A 28 -4.84 27.96 1.85
CA PHE A 28 -4.46 26.58 2.09
C PHE A 28 -3.84 25.97 0.84
N HIS A 29 -2.61 25.48 0.98
CA HIS A 29 -1.89 24.86 -0.13
C HIS A 29 -2.21 23.37 -0.23
N MET A 30 -2.36 22.90 -1.47
CA MET A 30 -2.55 21.50 -1.82
C MET A 30 -1.31 20.93 -2.51
N THR A 31 -0.93 19.70 -2.21
CA THR A 31 0.06 18.98 -3.00
C THR A 31 -0.43 18.75 -4.43
N ASN A 32 0.50 18.46 -5.36
CA ASN A 32 0.14 18.09 -6.74
C ASN A 32 -0.86 16.94 -6.79
N ARG A 33 -0.68 15.96 -5.92
CA ARG A 33 -1.56 14.80 -5.80
C ARG A 33 -2.96 15.21 -5.38
N PHE A 34 -3.10 15.97 -4.29
CA PHE A 34 -4.41 16.43 -3.84
C PHE A 34 -5.13 17.26 -4.89
N MET A 35 -4.41 18.14 -5.58
CA MET A 35 -5.01 18.87 -6.70
C MET A 35 -5.51 17.93 -7.79
N LYS A 36 -4.75 16.87 -8.14
CA LYS A 36 -5.16 15.88 -9.14
C LYS A 36 -6.39 15.10 -8.70
N ASP A 37 -6.41 14.63 -7.46
CA ASP A 37 -7.43 13.71 -6.94
C ASP A 37 -8.74 14.45 -6.62
N PHE A 38 -8.66 15.66 -6.06
CA PHE A 38 -9.82 16.39 -5.55
C PHE A 38 -10.36 17.50 -6.46
N LYS A 39 -9.60 17.96 -7.47
CA LYS A 39 -10.06 19.06 -8.37
C LYS A 39 -11.45 18.89 -8.94
N VAL A 40 -11.86 17.65 -9.21
CA VAL A 40 -13.19 17.32 -9.77
C VAL A 40 -14.32 17.62 -8.80
N TYR A 41 -14.06 17.60 -7.50
CA TYR A 41 -15.05 17.89 -6.46
C TYR A 41 -15.08 19.37 -6.07
N LEU A 42 -14.03 20.14 -6.38
CA LEU A 42 -13.86 21.52 -5.90
C LEU A 42 -14.42 22.57 -6.86
N PHE A 43 -14.76 22.22 -8.10
CA PHE A 43 -15.08 23.18 -9.17
C PHE A 43 -16.32 24.05 -8.88
N LYS A 44 -17.29 23.54 -8.12
CA LYS A 44 -18.49 24.29 -7.69
C LYS A 44 -18.28 25.10 -6.40
N LYS A 45 -17.05 25.18 -5.91
CA LYS A 45 -16.70 25.82 -4.64
C LYS A 45 -17.57 25.31 -3.48
N PRO A 46 -17.50 23.99 -3.17
CA PRO A 46 -18.27 23.37 -2.11
C PRO A 46 -17.85 23.84 -0.72
N TYR A 47 -18.56 23.41 0.29
CA TYR A 47 -18.07 23.40 1.66
C TYR A 47 -17.07 22.26 1.82
N ILE A 48 -15.94 22.56 2.46
CA ILE A 48 -14.91 21.57 2.75
C ILE A 48 -14.63 21.53 4.25
N PHE A 49 -14.33 20.35 4.71
CA PHE A 49 -13.76 20.06 6.02
C PHE A 49 -12.37 19.49 5.77
N ILE A 50 -11.35 20.13 6.30
CA ILE A 50 -9.95 19.78 6.06
C ILE A 50 -9.18 19.72 7.38
N ASP A 51 -8.19 18.84 7.42
CA ASP A 51 -7.14 18.91 8.41
C ASP A 51 -5.91 19.58 7.79
N VAL A 52 -5.28 20.50 8.52
CA VAL A 52 -4.18 21.30 8.04
C VAL A 52 -3.03 21.30 9.04
N GLN A 53 -1.82 21.59 8.57
CA GLN A 53 -0.67 21.82 9.43
C GLN A 53 -0.89 23.07 10.28
N ASP A 54 -0.31 23.09 11.47
CA ASP A 54 -0.41 24.26 12.36
C ASP A 54 0.50 25.39 11.91
N GLU A 55 1.59 25.04 11.23
CA GLU A 55 2.58 25.99 10.73
C GLU A 55 2.18 26.59 9.39
N TYR A 56 2.62 27.84 9.16
CA TYR A 56 2.45 28.53 7.90
C TYR A 56 3.74 28.43 7.06
N ALA A 57 3.56 28.23 5.77
CA ALA A 57 4.62 28.32 4.76
C ALA A 57 4.26 29.35 3.68
N ILE A 58 5.26 29.82 2.94
CA ILE A 58 5.07 30.78 1.84
C ILE A 58 5.07 30.03 0.51
N TYR A 59 3.98 30.14 -0.24
CA TYR A 59 3.82 29.57 -1.57
C TYR A 59 3.58 30.72 -2.57
N GLY A 60 4.63 31.09 -3.32
CA GLY A 60 4.62 32.31 -4.13
C GLY A 60 4.49 33.55 -3.25
N THR A 61 3.40 34.28 -3.40
CA THR A 61 3.09 35.49 -2.60
C THR A 61 2.12 35.20 -1.44
N TYR A 62 1.67 33.96 -1.28
CA TYR A 62 0.65 33.59 -0.32
C TYR A 62 1.24 32.92 0.91
N LYS A 63 0.85 33.39 2.09
CA LYS A 63 1.10 32.71 3.36
C LYS A 63 -0.01 31.69 3.58
N CYS A 64 0.32 30.40 3.49
CA CYS A 64 -0.64 29.29 3.52
C CYS A 64 -0.32 28.31 4.64
N ARG A 65 -1.35 27.58 5.11
CA ARG A 65 -1.16 26.31 5.79
C ARG A 65 -1.29 25.18 4.76
N GLU A 66 -0.52 24.12 4.93
CA GLU A 66 -0.62 22.95 4.05
C GLU A 66 -1.76 22.04 4.48
N ILE A 67 -2.56 21.55 3.52
CA ILE A 67 -3.63 20.58 3.77
C ILE A 67 -2.99 19.21 4.01
N ASN A 68 -3.27 18.60 5.17
CA ASN A 68 -2.90 17.23 5.46
C ASN A 68 -3.81 16.25 4.74
N HIS A 69 -5.14 16.43 4.87
CA HIS A 69 -6.14 15.66 4.14
C HIS A 69 -7.49 16.35 4.13
N PHE A 70 -8.34 15.94 3.19
CA PHE A 70 -9.76 16.29 3.19
C PHE A 70 -10.51 15.33 4.11
N ILE A 71 -11.35 15.86 4.99
CA ILE A 71 -12.23 15.07 5.85
C ILE A 71 -13.56 14.85 5.14
N LYS A 72 -14.15 15.94 4.60
CA LYS A 72 -15.44 15.91 3.92
C LYS A 72 -15.56 17.03 2.89
N ILE A 73 -16.25 16.76 1.79
CA ILE A 73 -16.58 17.75 0.75
C ILE A 73 -18.08 17.66 0.50
N VAL A 74 -18.79 18.77 0.72
CA VAL A 74 -20.23 18.82 0.63
C VAL A 74 -20.66 19.98 -0.26
N GLN A 75 -21.51 19.69 -1.24
CA GLN A 75 -22.12 20.70 -2.10
C GLN A 75 -23.59 20.89 -1.71
N PRO A 76 -23.97 22.04 -1.17
CA PRO A 76 -25.38 22.37 -1.01
C PRO A 76 -26.10 22.48 -2.35
N THR A 77 -27.26 21.87 -2.46
CA THR A 77 -28.13 21.94 -3.63
C THR A 77 -29.55 22.35 -3.20
N ARG A 78 -30.42 22.63 -4.15
CA ARG A 78 -31.82 22.95 -3.86
C ARG A 78 -32.60 21.80 -3.19
N LYS A 79 -32.10 20.55 -3.36
CA LYS A 79 -32.77 19.33 -2.85
C LYS A 79 -32.12 18.80 -1.57
N GLY A 80 -31.09 19.49 -1.04
CA GLY A 80 -30.32 19.06 0.13
C GLY A 80 -28.81 19.13 -0.10
N ASN A 81 -28.05 18.40 0.70
CA ASN A 81 -26.59 18.36 0.60
C ASN A 81 -26.11 17.14 -0.18
N GLU A 82 -25.36 17.36 -1.23
CA GLU A 82 -24.63 16.29 -1.93
C GLU A 82 -23.24 16.12 -1.31
N VAL A 83 -22.93 14.93 -0.83
CA VAL A 83 -21.61 14.59 -0.28
C VAL A 83 -20.74 14.05 -1.41
N TYR A 84 -19.70 14.77 -1.77
CA TYR A 84 -18.75 14.35 -2.82
C TYR A 84 -17.61 13.50 -2.29
N TYR A 85 -17.25 13.73 -1.04
CA TYR A 85 -16.18 12.98 -0.35
C TYR A 85 -16.46 12.95 1.15
N ASP A 86 -16.26 11.79 1.76
CA ASP A 86 -16.33 11.60 3.20
C ASP A 86 -15.35 10.50 3.61
N ILE A 87 -14.35 10.86 4.41
CA ILE A 87 -13.32 9.93 4.86
C ILE A 87 -13.90 8.81 5.72
N SER A 88 -15.00 9.07 6.45
CA SER A 88 -15.61 8.05 7.30
C SER A 88 -16.09 6.84 6.51
N VAL A 89 -16.61 7.05 5.30
CA VAL A 89 -17.03 5.97 4.40
C VAL A 89 -15.85 5.07 4.02
N ILE A 90 -14.67 5.66 3.79
CA ILE A 90 -13.45 4.90 3.50
C ILE A 90 -13.01 4.13 4.74
N GLN A 91 -13.01 4.78 5.91
CA GLN A 91 -12.63 4.16 7.17
C GLN A 91 -13.56 3.00 7.55
N ASP A 92 -14.87 3.16 7.38
CA ASP A 92 -15.85 2.11 7.64
C ASP A 92 -15.68 0.93 6.66
N GLY A 93 -15.41 1.23 5.39
CA GLY A 93 -15.09 0.21 4.39
C GLY A 93 -13.82 -0.58 4.73
N VAL A 94 -12.77 0.10 5.18
CA VAL A 94 -11.52 -0.54 5.64
C VAL A 94 -11.77 -1.37 6.89
N LYS A 95 -12.50 -0.86 7.90
CA LYS A 95 -12.88 -1.63 9.09
C LYS A 95 -13.64 -2.92 8.71
N SER A 96 -14.59 -2.81 7.80
CA SER A 96 -15.34 -3.96 7.31
C SER A 96 -14.45 -4.98 6.62
N LEU A 97 -13.51 -4.53 5.76
CA LEU A 97 -12.57 -5.40 5.06
C LEU A 97 -11.66 -6.17 6.03
N ILE A 98 -11.02 -5.44 6.96
CA ILE A 98 -10.02 -6.00 7.90
C ILE A 98 -10.67 -6.96 8.90
N ASN A 99 -11.92 -6.71 9.29
CA ASN A 99 -12.63 -7.54 10.27
C ASN A 99 -13.42 -8.70 9.64
N LYS A 100 -13.52 -8.76 8.31
CA LYS A 100 -14.25 -9.84 7.64
C LYS A 100 -13.54 -11.18 7.86
N PRO A 101 -14.23 -12.23 8.35
CA PRO A 101 -13.66 -13.56 8.50
C PRO A 101 -13.29 -14.16 7.15
N HIS A 102 -12.04 -14.58 6.98
CA HIS A 102 -11.52 -15.33 5.81
C HIS A 102 -10.12 -15.85 6.12
N HIS A 103 -9.69 -16.87 5.39
CA HIS A 103 -8.29 -17.26 5.40
C HIS A 103 -7.43 -16.14 4.81
N ARG A 104 -6.23 -15.93 5.35
CA ARG A 104 -5.28 -14.90 4.94
C ARG A 104 -3.95 -15.54 4.56
N LEU A 105 -3.45 -15.16 3.41
CA LEU A 105 -2.12 -15.49 2.94
C LEU A 105 -1.31 -14.18 2.90
N PHE A 106 -0.40 -14.01 3.84
CA PHE A 106 0.60 -12.93 3.81
C PHE A 106 1.77 -13.45 3.00
N ILE A 107 2.16 -12.76 1.94
CA ILE A 107 3.19 -13.22 1.02
C ILE A 107 4.09 -12.07 0.59
N ASP A 108 5.38 -12.32 0.67
CA ASP A 108 6.41 -11.47 0.09
C ASP A 108 7.27 -12.29 -0.87
N LEU A 109 7.81 -11.62 -1.88
CA LEU A 109 8.59 -12.23 -2.95
C LEU A 109 9.83 -11.41 -3.22
N GLU A 110 10.98 -12.08 -3.30
CA GLU A 110 12.21 -11.47 -3.76
C GLU A 110 12.46 -11.72 -5.24
N PHE A 111 12.95 -10.70 -5.91
CA PHE A 111 13.13 -10.71 -7.37
C PHE A 111 14.56 -10.52 -7.78
N SER A 112 14.91 -11.13 -8.91
CA SER A 112 16.21 -10.90 -9.51
C SER A 112 16.38 -9.44 -9.96
N LEU A 113 17.50 -8.84 -9.61
CA LEU A 113 17.85 -7.49 -10.02
C LEU A 113 18.41 -7.52 -11.45
N MET A 114 17.69 -6.84 -12.35
CA MET A 114 18.08 -6.80 -13.74
C MET A 114 19.30 -5.92 -13.97
N SER A 115 20.23 -6.40 -14.76
CA SER A 115 21.29 -5.54 -15.27
C SER A 115 20.71 -4.57 -16.31
N PRO A 116 21.11 -3.29 -16.33
CA PRO A 116 20.70 -2.34 -17.37
C PRO A 116 21.00 -2.81 -18.80
N LEU A 117 21.93 -3.75 -18.95
CA LEU A 117 22.34 -4.34 -20.23
C LEU A 117 21.56 -5.61 -20.58
N SER A 118 20.79 -6.17 -19.66
CA SER A 118 20.01 -7.39 -19.91
C SER A 118 18.60 -7.02 -20.35
N LYS A 119 18.15 -7.56 -21.49
CA LYS A 119 16.76 -7.43 -21.98
C LYS A 119 15.80 -8.43 -21.33
N GLY A 120 16.17 -9.00 -20.18
CA GLY A 120 15.35 -10.02 -19.50
C GLY A 120 14.25 -9.43 -18.63
N VAL A 121 13.36 -10.27 -18.18
CA VAL A 121 12.33 -9.96 -17.18
C VAL A 121 12.86 -10.35 -15.82
N SER A 122 12.56 -9.58 -14.77
CA SER A 122 12.86 -9.97 -13.41
C SER A 122 12.08 -11.23 -13.05
N GLU A 123 12.75 -12.22 -12.45
CA GLU A 123 12.18 -13.50 -12.05
C GLU A 123 12.12 -13.61 -10.52
N ILE A 124 11.15 -14.33 -10.00
CA ILE A 124 11.05 -14.65 -8.57
C ILE A 124 12.22 -15.58 -8.22
N VAL A 125 12.97 -15.23 -7.17
CA VAL A 125 14.14 -15.97 -6.69
C VAL A 125 14.01 -16.41 -5.23
N GLN A 126 13.06 -15.86 -4.50
CA GLN A 126 12.65 -16.35 -3.17
C GLN A 126 11.17 -16.04 -2.97
N TYR A 127 10.50 -16.92 -2.26
CA TYR A 127 9.17 -16.64 -1.68
C TYR A 127 9.20 -16.86 -0.17
N GLY A 128 8.35 -16.12 0.52
CA GLY A 128 8.01 -16.35 1.91
C GLY A 128 6.55 -16.09 2.13
N PHE A 129 5.87 -16.94 2.90
CA PHE A 129 4.47 -16.71 3.21
C PHE A 129 4.05 -17.28 4.56
N ILE A 130 2.94 -16.72 5.07
CA ILE A 130 2.19 -17.26 6.20
C ILE A 130 0.73 -17.39 5.77
N LEU A 131 0.20 -18.59 5.84
CA LEU A 131 -1.22 -18.87 5.70
C LEU A 131 -1.84 -19.01 7.09
N GLU A 132 -2.92 -18.28 7.34
CA GLU A 132 -3.69 -18.40 8.57
C GLU A 132 -5.18 -18.58 8.31
N ASP A 133 -5.87 -19.15 9.29
CA ASP A 133 -7.32 -19.27 9.28
C ASP A 133 -8.02 -17.92 9.60
N GLU A 134 -9.34 -17.92 9.60
CA GLU A 134 -10.15 -16.73 9.93
C GLU A 134 -9.94 -16.20 11.35
N ASN A 135 -9.49 -17.05 12.28
CA ASN A 135 -9.22 -16.72 13.68
C ASN A 135 -7.79 -16.22 13.91
N GLY A 136 -6.91 -16.36 12.91
CA GLY A 136 -5.50 -15.96 12.99
C GLY A 136 -4.57 -17.11 13.43
N ASN A 137 -5.06 -18.35 13.47
CA ASN A 137 -4.18 -19.49 13.72
C ASN A 137 -3.37 -19.78 12.46
N ILE A 138 -2.05 -19.90 12.61
CA ILE A 138 -1.16 -20.22 11.50
C ILE A 138 -1.40 -21.68 11.08
N LEU A 139 -1.77 -21.88 9.81
CA LEU A 139 -1.97 -23.17 9.19
C LEU A 139 -0.71 -23.65 8.48
N MET A 140 0.04 -22.71 7.88
CA MET A 140 1.27 -22.98 7.15
C MET A 140 2.18 -21.75 7.19
N GLN A 141 3.48 -21.99 7.32
CA GLN A 141 4.51 -20.95 7.20
C GLN A 141 5.67 -21.58 6.45
N GLU A 142 6.06 -20.99 5.32
CA GLU A 142 7.05 -21.57 4.44
C GLU A 142 7.85 -20.49 3.69
N SER A 143 9.09 -20.80 3.40
CA SER A 143 9.97 -20.00 2.55
C SER A 143 10.91 -20.91 1.79
N SER A 144 11.22 -20.57 0.56
CA SER A 144 12.27 -21.23 -0.21
C SER A 144 12.88 -20.30 -1.24
N LEU A 145 14.15 -20.52 -1.55
CA LEU A 145 14.75 -19.99 -2.76
C LEU A 145 14.13 -20.70 -3.98
N VAL A 146 13.99 -19.96 -5.07
CA VAL A 146 13.39 -20.43 -6.33
C VAL A 146 14.43 -20.34 -7.45
N LYS A 147 14.65 -21.43 -8.16
CA LYS A 147 15.52 -21.43 -9.33
C LYS A 147 14.90 -20.64 -10.47
N PRO A 148 15.53 -19.54 -10.93
CA PRO A 148 15.05 -18.82 -12.09
C PRO A 148 15.33 -19.63 -13.36
N GLN A 149 14.48 -19.47 -14.38
CA GLN A 149 14.70 -20.07 -15.70
C GLN A 149 15.97 -19.51 -16.37
N ASN A 150 16.17 -18.20 -16.26
CA ASN A 150 17.35 -17.56 -16.78
C ASN A 150 18.46 -17.54 -15.72
N LYS A 151 19.45 -18.40 -15.85
CA LYS A 151 20.62 -18.42 -14.94
C LYS A 151 21.31 -17.08 -14.74
N ARG A 152 21.20 -16.14 -15.72
CA ARG A 152 21.74 -14.77 -15.58
C ARG A 152 20.95 -13.89 -14.58
N ALA A 153 19.77 -14.35 -14.16
CA ALA A 153 18.99 -13.68 -13.09
C ALA A 153 19.74 -13.71 -11.76
N LEU A 154 20.52 -14.78 -11.48
CA LEU A 154 21.39 -14.89 -10.31
C LEU A 154 22.73 -14.18 -10.54
N ASN A 155 22.68 -12.93 -10.96
CA ASN A 155 23.86 -12.09 -11.08
C ASN A 155 24.35 -11.60 -9.71
N ILE A 156 25.57 -11.06 -9.68
CA ILE A 156 26.22 -10.61 -8.44
C ILE A 156 25.38 -9.61 -7.62
N LYS A 157 24.59 -8.75 -8.30
CA LYS A 157 23.72 -7.78 -7.63
C LYS A 157 22.54 -8.45 -6.95
N THR A 158 21.93 -9.44 -7.61
CA THR A 158 20.85 -10.26 -7.02
C THR A 158 21.35 -11.02 -5.80
N LEU A 159 22.49 -11.67 -5.91
CA LEU A 159 23.08 -12.46 -4.82
C LEU A 159 23.46 -11.59 -3.62
N LEU A 160 24.09 -10.44 -3.85
CA LEU A 160 24.40 -9.47 -2.79
C LEU A 160 23.14 -8.91 -2.12
N PHE A 161 22.13 -8.58 -2.91
CA PHE A 161 20.85 -8.07 -2.40
C PHE A 161 20.17 -9.08 -1.47
N LEU A 162 20.16 -10.36 -1.85
CA LEU A 162 19.59 -11.45 -1.05
C LEU A 162 20.52 -11.92 0.08
N SER A 163 21.76 -11.44 0.14
CA SER A 163 22.80 -11.99 1.04
C SER A 163 22.97 -13.51 0.85
N ARG A 164 22.96 -13.99 -0.40
CA ARG A 164 23.03 -15.41 -0.80
C ARG A 164 24.20 -15.65 -1.76
N THR A 165 24.55 -16.92 -1.89
CA THR A 165 25.55 -17.42 -2.84
C THR A 165 24.89 -18.24 -3.95
N LEU A 166 25.64 -18.60 -5.01
CA LEU A 166 25.14 -19.51 -6.05
C LEU A 166 24.89 -20.93 -5.50
N GLU A 167 25.68 -21.35 -4.52
CA GLU A 167 25.57 -22.67 -3.90
C GLU A 167 24.22 -22.80 -3.13
N ASP A 168 23.71 -21.72 -2.55
CA ASP A 168 22.40 -21.70 -1.86
C ASP A 168 21.28 -22.07 -2.84
N PHE A 169 21.44 -21.74 -4.13
CA PHE A 169 20.45 -22.06 -5.17
C PHE A 169 20.56 -23.49 -5.73
N GLU A 170 21.55 -24.28 -5.34
CA GLU A 170 21.63 -25.69 -5.74
C GLU A 170 20.45 -26.49 -5.14
N SER A 171 20.08 -26.18 -3.89
CA SER A 171 18.96 -26.79 -3.17
C SER A 171 17.64 -26.06 -3.35
N ALA A 172 17.59 -24.94 -4.09
CA ALA A 172 16.39 -24.16 -4.31
C ALA A 172 15.31 -25.00 -5.05
N CYS A 173 14.05 -24.72 -4.78
CA CYS A 173 12.93 -25.38 -5.48
C CYS A 173 12.83 -24.90 -6.94
N ASP A 174 12.25 -25.73 -7.78
CA ASP A 174 11.88 -25.31 -9.12
C ASP A 174 10.63 -24.42 -9.08
N TYR A 175 10.51 -23.47 -10.00
CA TYR A 175 9.35 -22.56 -10.03
C TYR A 175 8.01 -23.30 -10.10
N ILE A 176 7.96 -24.47 -10.74
CA ILE A 176 6.74 -25.27 -10.85
C ILE A 176 6.28 -25.79 -9.49
N GLU A 177 7.19 -26.09 -8.57
CA GLU A 177 6.85 -26.55 -7.22
C GLU A 177 6.20 -25.39 -6.42
N PHE A 178 6.77 -24.19 -6.48
CA PHE A 178 6.15 -23.00 -5.90
C PHE A 178 4.76 -22.72 -6.50
N TYR A 179 4.61 -22.80 -7.83
CA TYR A 179 3.33 -22.61 -8.49
C TYR A 179 2.27 -23.63 -8.02
N GLN A 180 2.64 -24.91 -7.94
CA GLN A 180 1.73 -25.97 -7.48
C GLN A 180 1.34 -25.79 -6.02
N LEU A 181 2.26 -25.38 -5.17
CA LEU A 181 2.01 -25.04 -3.78
C LEU A 181 1.01 -23.89 -3.66
N LEU A 182 1.24 -22.78 -4.38
CA LEU A 182 0.34 -21.63 -4.38
C LEU A 182 -1.04 -22.00 -4.94
N GLN A 183 -1.09 -22.82 -5.99
CA GLN A 183 -2.34 -23.33 -6.55
C GLN A 183 -3.12 -24.15 -5.51
N ALA A 184 -2.47 -25.09 -4.84
CA ALA A 184 -3.08 -25.91 -3.80
C ALA A 184 -3.63 -25.07 -2.65
N ILE A 185 -2.88 -24.05 -2.19
CA ILE A 185 -3.33 -23.11 -1.15
C ILE A 185 -4.60 -22.39 -1.61
N ILE A 186 -4.63 -21.88 -2.84
CA ILE A 186 -5.78 -21.14 -3.39
C ILE A 186 -7.00 -22.05 -3.51
N GLU A 187 -6.82 -23.27 -4.01
CA GLU A 187 -7.91 -24.21 -4.22
C GLU A 187 -8.49 -24.76 -2.90
N GLN A 188 -7.64 -25.00 -1.91
CA GLN A 188 -8.06 -25.59 -0.64
C GLN A 188 -8.64 -24.57 0.34
N TYR A 189 -8.05 -23.38 0.44
CA TYR A 189 -8.35 -22.42 1.51
C TYR A 189 -9.06 -21.15 1.03
N ASP A 190 -9.10 -20.88 -0.27
CA ASP A 190 -9.71 -19.67 -0.86
C ASP A 190 -9.29 -18.36 -0.14
N PRO A 191 -7.99 -18.16 0.14
CA PRO A 191 -7.54 -17.07 0.99
C PRO A 191 -7.63 -15.72 0.29
N LYS A 192 -7.71 -14.64 1.08
CA LYS A 192 -7.28 -13.32 0.62
C LYS A 192 -5.76 -13.24 0.73
N ILE A 193 -5.15 -12.69 -0.32
CA ILE A 193 -3.70 -12.56 -0.46
C ILE A 193 -3.31 -11.15 -0.09
N TYR A 194 -2.57 -10.99 0.98
CA TYR A 194 -2.02 -9.73 1.44
C TYR A 194 -0.58 -9.60 0.98
N ALA A 195 -0.18 -8.43 0.50
CA ALA A 195 1.20 -8.09 0.23
C ALA A 195 1.44 -6.57 0.36
N TRP A 196 2.69 -6.17 0.56
CA TRP A 196 3.08 -4.78 0.76
C TRP A 196 3.36 -4.07 -0.56
N GLY A 197 2.34 -3.46 -1.14
CA GLY A 197 2.47 -2.76 -2.43
C GLY A 197 1.89 -3.58 -3.57
N GLN A 198 2.40 -3.38 -4.78
CA GLN A 198 1.89 -4.04 -5.99
C GLN A 198 2.94 -4.94 -6.67
N ASN A 199 4.18 -4.93 -6.19
CA ASN A 199 5.26 -5.61 -6.88
C ASN A 199 5.06 -7.12 -6.91
N ASP A 200 4.64 -7.70 -5.79
CA ASP A 200 4.43 -9.14 -5.64
C ASP A 200 3.35 -9.68 -6.57
N ILE A 201 2.20 -9.01 -6.63
CA ILE A 201 1.12 -9.43 -7.53
C ILE A 201 1.52 -9.31 -9.01
N LEU A 202 2.25 -8.26 -9.36
CA LEU A 202 2.74 -8.08 -10.72
C LEU A 202 3.80 -9.12 -11.08
N ALA A 203 4.68 -9.47 -10.14
CA ALA A 203 5.69 -10.50 -10.33
C ALA A 203 5.06 -11.89 -10.48
N LEU A 204 4.06 -12.22 -9.68
CA LEU A 204 3.29 -13.48 -9.83
C LEU A 204 2.63 -13.55 -11.22
N GLU A 205 1.93 -12.50 -11.65
CA GLU A 205 1.31 -12.46 -12.98
C GLU A 205 2.32 -12.60 -14.11
N ASN A 206 3.51 -12.00 -13.95
CA ASN A 206 4.59 -12.11 -14.91
C ASN A 206 5.22 -13.51 -14.90
N SER A 207 5.42 -14.08 -13.73
CA SER A 207 6.07 -15.39 -13.58
C SER A 207 5.25 -16.52 -14.26
N PHE A 208 3.90 -16.45 -14.24
CA PHE A 208 3.07 -17.37 -14.98
C PHE A 208 3.34 -17.33 -16.49
N LYS A 209 3.56 -16.12 -17.05
CA LYS A 209 3.87 -15.96 -18.47
C LYS A 209 5.28 -16.46 -18.80
N VAL A 210 6.26 -16.12 -17.97
CA VAL A 210 7.67 -16.53 -18.17
C VAL A 210 7.78 -18.06 -18.13
N ASN A 211 7.03 -18.69 -17.24
CA ASN A 211 7.06 -20.16 -17.06
C ASN A 211 6.02 -20.91 -17.91
N HIS A 212 5.30 -20.22 -18.80
CA HIS A 212 4.26 -20.79 -19.66
C HIS A 212 3.16 -21.55 -18.89
N LEU A 213 2.80 -21.07 -17.70
CA LEU A 213 1.79 -21.68 -16.84
C LEU A 213 0.46 -20.95 -16.94
N ARG A 214 -0.63 -21.66 -16.60
CA ARG A 214 -1.95 -21.05 -16.54
C ARG A 214 -2.00 -20.00 -15.40
N PRO A 215 -2.49 -18.77 -15.65
CA PRO A 215 -2.64 -17.80 -14.59
C PRO A 215 -3.58 -18.29 -13.50
N LEU A 216 -3.16 -18.17 -12.23
CA LEU A 216 -4.02 -18.37 -11.06
C LEU A 216 -4.86 -17.11 -10.83
N ASP A 217 -6.03 -17.27 -10.21
CA ASP A 217 -6.91 -16.15 -9.86
C ASP A 217 -6.40 -15.46 -8.57
N ILE A 218 -5.26 -14.76 -8.70
CA ILE A 218 -4.64 -14.04 -7.60
C ILE A 218 -5.19 -12.62 -7.46
N ARG A 219 -5.53 -11.95 -8.57
CA ARG A 219 -5.91 -10.53 -8.58
C ARG A 219 -7.21 -10.23 -7.83
N ASN A 220 -8.21 -11.11 -7.93
CA ASN A 220 -9.48 -10.96 -7.22
C ASN A 220 -9.38 -11.26 -5.70
N ARG A 221 -8.26 -11.86 -5.29
CA ARG A 221 -7.96 -12.22 -3.90
C ARG A 221 -7.05 -11.21 -3.24
N TYR A 222 -6.35 -10.41 -4.03
CA TYR A 222 -5.27 -9.54 -3.60
C TYR A 222 -5.76 -8.32 -2.83
N ILE A 223 -5.10 -8.04 -1.72
CA ILE A 223 -5.28 -6.87 -0.88
C ILE A 223 -3.92 -6.21 -0.68
N ASN A 224 -3.76 -4.99 -1.21
CA ASN A 224 -2.59 -4.17 -0.97
C ASN A 224 -2.68 -3.54 0.43
N LEU A 225 -2.00 -4.12 1.42
CA LEU A 225 -2.09 -3.68 2.81
C LEU A 225 -1.56 -2.25 2.99
N MET A 226 -0.47 -1.90 2.31
CA MET A 226 0.07 -0.53 2.31
C MET A 226 -0.99 0.50 1.86
N HIS A 227 -1.74 0.19 0.81
CA HIS A 227 -2.82 1.05 0.30
C HIS A 227 -4.00 1.16 1.26
N VAL A 228 -4.38 0.04 1.90
CA VAL A 228 -5.45 0.00 2.90
C VAL A 228 -5.12 0.92 4.07
N ILE A 229 -3.93 0.79 4.64
CA ILE A 229 -3.44 1.61 5.76
C ILE A 229 -3.36 3.09 5.36
N LYS A 230 -2.73 3.37 4.20
CA LYS A 230 -2.62 4.73 3.67
C LYS A 230 -3.98 5.41 3.51
N ASN A 231 -4.97 4.72 2.97
CA ASN A 231 -6.30 5.28 2.75
C ASN A 231 -7.03 5.52 4.07
N TYR A 232 -6.91 4.62 5.04
CA TYR A 232 -7.50 4.79 6.35
C TYR A 232 -7.00 6.04 7.08
N TYR A 233 -5.67 6.24 7.09
CA TYR A 233 -5.04 7.40 7.74
C TYR A 233 -4.93 8.62 6.83
N SER A 234 -5.29 8.51 5.55
CA SER A 234 -5.10 9.57 4.54
C SER A 234 -3.66 10.04 4.41
N TYR A 235 -2.69 9.15 4.52
CA TYR A 235 -1.29 9.50 4.35
C TYR A 235 -1.02 10.08 2.96
N LYS A 236 -0.23 11.16 2.92
CA LYS A 236 0.14 11.84 1.66
C LYS A 236 0.97 10.96 0.74
N GLN A 237 1.78 10.07 1.30
CA GLN A 237 2.68 9.17 0.57
C GLN A 237 2.52 7.74 1.06
N GLU A 238 2.91 6.81 0.23
CA GLU A 238 3.09 5.41 0.61
C GLU A 238 4.33 5.29 1.49
N LYS A 239 4.28 4.43 2.49
CA LYS A 239 5.39 4.15 3.40
C LYS A 239 5.88 2.73 3.12
N GLY A 240 7.18 2.52 3.19
CA GLY A 240 7.77 1.18 3.11
C GLY A 240 7.34 0.31 4.29
N LEU A 241 7.48 -1.01 4.13
CA LEU A 241 7.11 -2.02 5.12
C LEU A 241 7.80 -1.72 6.47
N PHE A 242 9.12 -1.65 6.48
CA PHE A 242 9.91 -1.40 7.69
C PHE A 242 9.62 -0.05 8.33
N ALA A 243 9.51 1.02 7.53
CA ALA A 243 9.18 2.35 8.06
C ALA A 243 7.80 2.37 8.74
N THR A 244 6.84 1.59 8.24
CA THR A 244 5.53 1.44 8.86
C THR A 244 5.62 0.62 10.15
N TYR A 245 6.37 -0.46 10.12
CA TYR A 245 6.59 -1.32 11.29
C TYR A 245 7.26 -0.56 12.43
N GLN A 246 8.34 0.16 12.15
CA GLN A 246 9.06 0.99 13.13
C GLN A 246 8.17 2.09 13.72
N GLU A 247 7.35 2.74 12.91
CA GLU A 247 6.39 3.75 13.39
C GLU A 247 5.36 3.14 14.35
N MET A 248 4.87 1.93 14.05
CA MET A 248 3.86 1.25 14.87
C MET A 248 4.43 0.64 16.15
N THR A 249 5.66 0.15 16.10
CA THR A 249 6.33 -0.49 17.25
C THR A 249 7.18 0.48 18.07
N HIS A 250 7.42 1.71 17.57
CA HIS A 250 8.32 2.69 18.16
C HIS A 250 9.76 2.16 18.33
N THR A 251 10.21 1.29 17.41
CA THR A 251 11.59 0.76 17.40
C THR A 251 12.51 1.64 16.54
N GLU A 252 13.81 1.61 16.87
CA GLU A 252 14.83 2.32 16.09
C GLU A 252 15.15 1.58 14.79
N GLU A 253 15.73 2.31 13.81
CA GLU A 253 16.16 1.72 12.54
C GLU A 253 17.19 0.62 12.77
N THR A 254 16.92 -0.56 12.19
CA THR A 254 17.88 -1.65 12.06
C THR A 254 18.17 -1.87 10.59
N ASP A 255 19.36 -2.37 10.27
CA ASP A 255 19.68 -2.74 8.89
C ASP A 255 18.69 -3.79 8.39
N GLN A 256 18.06 -3.49 7.25
CA GLN A 256 17.10 -4.39 6.62
C GLN A 256 17.85 -5.54 5.93
N ILE A 257 17.55 -6.76 6.34
CA ILE A 257 17.89 -7.97 5.57
C ILE A 257 16.66 -8.28 4.72
N HIS A 258 16.85 -8.39 3.40
CA HIS A 258 15.80 -8.78 2.48
C HIS A 258 15.61 -10.30 2.53
N ASP A 259 14.62 -10.74 3.30
CA ASP A 259 14.19 -12.13 3.39
C ASP A 259 12.66 -12.19 3.32
N ALA A 260 12.16 -12.85 2.28
CA ALA A 260 10.72 -12.87 1.99
C ALA A 260 9.86 -13.41 3.14
N LEU A 261 10.37 -14.34 3.97
CA LEU A 261 9.60 -14.83 5.11
C LEU A 261 9.56 -13.80 6.25
N GLU A 262 10.68 -13.15 6.53
CA GLU A 262 10.73 -12.10 7.55
C GLU A 262 9.82 -10.93 7.16
N ASP A 263 9.81 -10.54 5.89
CA ASP A 263 8.95 -9.47 5.37
C ASP A 263 7.47 -9.86 5.45
N ALA A 264 7.10 -11.11 5.13
CA ALA A 264 5.73 -11.63 5.32
C ALA A 264 5.31 -11.68 6.80
N VAL A 265 6.24 -11.99 7.73
CA VAL A 265 5.99 -11.94 9.19
C VAL A 265 5.70 -10.50 9.62
N ILE A 266 6.54 -9.56 9.22
CA ILE A 266 6.38 -8.13 9.54
C ILE A 266 5.05 -7.60 8.98
N GLU A 267 4.70 -7.98 7.75
CA GLU A 267 3.43 -7.60 7.15
C GLU A 267 2.24 -8.09 7.98
N ARG A 268 2.27 -9.36 8.41
CA ARG A 268 1.26 -9.94 9.29
C ARG A 268 1.17 -9.20 10.63
N GLU A 269 2.30 -8.85 11.24
CA GLU A 269 2.33 -8.10 12.49
C GLU A 269 1.71 -6.70 12.33
N ILE A 270 2.06 -5.99 11.25
CA ILE A 270 1.45 -4.69 10.90
C ILE A 270 -0.07 -4.85 10.74
N PHE A 271 -0.53 -5.90 10.05
CA PHE A 271 -1.97 -6.17 9.89
C PHE A 271 -2.67 -6.26 11.25
N TYR A 272 -2.12 -6.99 12.21
CA TYR A 272 -2.74 -7.15 13.52
C TYR A 272 -2.65 -5.89 14.39
N MET A 273 -1.55 -5.18 14.38
CA MET A 273 -1.44 -3.88 15.06
C MET A 273 -2.45 -2.88 14.49
N PHE A 274 -2.55 -2.81 13.17
CA PHE A 274 -3.52 -1.95 12.50
C PHE A 274 -4.97 -2.36 12.84
N LYS A 275 -5.29 -3.66 12.80
CA LYS A 275 -6.61 -4.21 13.17
C LYS A 275 -6.99 -3.85 14.61
N GLU A 276 -6.05 -3.96 15.53
CA GLU A 276 -6.27 -3.59 16.93
C GLU A 276 -6.55 -2.08 17.07
N GLU A 277 -5.74 -1.23 16.42
CA GLU A 277 -5.88 0.22 16.51
C GLU A 277 -7.23 0.71 15.94
N ILE A 278 -7.63 0.22 14.77
CA ILE A 278 -8.89 0.66 14.15
C ILE A 278 -10.13 0.21 14.94
N ASN A 279 -10.02 -0.84 15.76
CA ASN A 279 -11.12 -1.34 16.58
C ASN A 279 -11.19 -0.68 17.96
N LYS A 280 -10.13 0.02 18.40
CA LYS A 280 -10.15 0.85 19.62
C LYS A 280 -10.85 2.20 19.41
N LYS A 281 -10.95 2.65 18.17
CA LYS A 281 -11.62 3.91 17.75
C LYS A 281 -13.05 3.62 17.27
#